data_7474a60ead9dfa77440d3ee0b6470f32
#
_entry.id   7474a60ead9dfa77440d3ee0b6470f32
#
_cell.length_a   1.000
_cell.length_b   1.000
_cell.length_c   1.000
_cell.angle_alpha   90.00
_cell.angle_beta   90.00
_cell.angle_gamma   90.00
#
_symmetry.space_group_name_H-M   'P 1'
#
loop_
_entity.id
_entity.type
_entity.pdbx_description
1 polymer ?
#
loop_
_entity_poly.entity_id
_entity_poly.type
_entity_poly.pdbx_seq_one_letter_code
_entity_poly.pdbx_strand_id
1 'polypeptide(L)'
;MDDAALTGLQIRNTHRDMQLKPVLGPIQLTFYSVGVIVGAGVYSVLGPAAGLAQQGLWISFLVSAGVALLTAISYAEMATSFPAAGAEYVYVRRAWPRADWLAFGVGAIILIGGAATAATVAIAFGGYTRVFVDWPAPATALLLLAGCTALNI
;
A
#
# COMPACT_ATOMS: atom_id res chain seq x y z
N MET A 1 -3.56 1.91 48.31
CA MET A 1 -3.46 1.16 47.01
C MET A 1 -2.99 2.20 46.03
N ASP A 2 -1.70 2.07 45.57
CA ASP A 2 -0.96 3.17 44.94
C ASP A 2 -1.51 3.54 43.55
N ASP A 3 -1.82 4.83 43.37
CA ASP A 3 -2.22 5.42 42.08
C ASP A 3 -1.18 5.14 40.98
N ALA A 4 0.08 5.01 41.33
CA ALA A 4 1.16 4.65 40.44
C ALA A 4 1.00 3.22 39.85
N ALA A 5 0.50 2.26 40.65
CA ALA A 5 0.25 0.89 40.20
C ALA A 5 -0.96 0.84 39.29
N LEU A 6 -2.00 1.62 39.53
CA LEU A 6 -3.17 1.71 38.64
C LEU A 6 -2.82 2.35 37.28
N THR A 7 -2.01 3.42 37.31
CA THR A 7 -1.53 4.11 36.12
C THR A 7 -0.63 3.17 35.27
N GLY A 8 0.26 2.40 35.91
CA GLY A 8 1.11 1.41 35.23
C GLY A 8 0.32 0.26 34.61
N LEU A 9 -0.77 -0.17 35.25
CA LEU A 9 -1.67 -1.20 34.71
C LEU A 9 -2.50 -0.67 33.54
N GLN A 10 -2.96 0.57 33.60
CA GLN A 10 -3.69 1.21 32.51
C GLN A 10 -2.80 1.41 31.27
N ILE A 11 -1.58 1.90 31.44
CA ILE A 11 -0.63 2.06 30.33
C ILE A 11 -0.31 0.69 29.70
N ARG A 12 -0.13 -0.35 30.52
CA ARG A 12 0.15 -1.71 30.04
C ARG A 12 -1.04 -2.35 29.30
N ASN A 13 -2.26 -2.05 29.72
CA ASN A 13 -3.47 -2.52 29.05
C ASN A 13 -3.70 -1.78 27.73
N THR A 14 -3.48 -0.47 27.67
CA THR A 14 -3.59 0.32 26.44
C THR A 14 -2.58 -0.14 25.37
N HIS A 15 -1.36 -0.51 25.77
CA HIS A 15 -0.39 -1.11 24.85
C HIS A 15 -0.76 -2.52 24.37
N ARG A 16 -1.49 -3.29 25.17
CA ARG A 16 -1.97 -4.62 24.80
C ARG A 16 -3.14 -4.57 23.81
N ASP A 17 -4.00 -3.56 23.94
CA ASP A 17 -5.17 -3.37 23.07
C ASP A 17 -4.80 -2.83 21.68
N MET A 18 -3.59 -2.25 21.53
CA MET A 18 -3.04 -1.83 20.22
C MET A 18 -2.30 -2.94 19.46
N GLN A 19 -2.20 -4.15 20.01
CA GLN A 19 -1.65 -5.28 19.26
C GLN A 19 -2.69 -5.77 18.26
N LEU A 20 -2.38 -5.62 16.97
CA LEU A 20 -3.19 -6.17 15.88
C LEU A 20 -3.34 -7.68 16.08
N LYS A 21 -4.57 -8.14 16.27
CA LYS A 21 -4.84 -9.59 16.36
C LYS A 21 -4.66 -10.18 14.96
N PRO A 22 -3.88 -11.25 14.78
CA PRO A 22 -3.77 -11.94 13.51
C PRO A 22 -5.11 -12.64 13.21
N VAL A 23 -5.91 -12.04 12.32
CA VAL A 23 -7.24 -12.53 11.93
C VAL A 23 -7.16 -13.31 10.62
N LEU A 24 -6.17 -13.00 9.78
CA LEU A 24 -6.00 -13.60 8.46
C LEU A 24 -4.99 -14.75 8.50
N GLY A 25 -5.38 -15.90 7.95
CA GLY A 25 -4.46 -17.01 7.71
C GLY A 25 -3.50 -16.71 6.53
N PRO A 26 -2.39 -17.46 6.39
CA PRO A 26 -1.38 -17.22 5.36
C PRO A 26 -1.96 -17.33 3.93
N ILE A 27 -2.86 -18.26 3.70
CA ILE A 27 -3.52 -18.45 2.41
C ILE A 27 -4.41 -17.26 2.08
N GLN A 28 -5.23 -16.81 3.03
CA GLN A 28 -6.11 -15.65 2.86
C GLN A 28 -5.31 -14.37 2.60
N LEU A 29 -4.21 -14.19 3.34
CA LEU A 29 -3.31 -13.05 3.16
C LEU A 29 -2.65 -13.08 1.77
N THR A 30 -2.23 -14.26 1.29
CA THR A 30 -1.66 -14.41 -0.05
C THR A 30 -2.66 -14.04 -1.14
N PHE A 31 -3.89 -14.57 -1.09
CA PHE A 31 -4.93 -14.22 -2.06
C PHE A 31 -5.30 -12.73 -2.02
N TYR A 32 -5.40 -12.15 -0.84
CA TYR A 32 -5.64 -10.72 -0.67
C TYR A 32 -4.52 -9.91 -1.32
N SER A 33 -3.26 -10.23 -1.03
CA SER A 33 -2.09 -9.52 -1.57
C SER A 33 -2.01 -9.65 -3.10
N VAL A 34 -2.22 -10.84 -3.64
CA VAL A 34 -2.26 -11.06 -5.10
C VAL A 34 -3.39 -10.23 -5.72
N GLY A 35 -4.59 -10.23 -5.12
CA GLY A 35 -5.72 -9.44 -5.61
C GLY A 35 -5.43 -7.93 -5.63
N VAL A 36 -4.77 -7.42 -4.61
CA VAL A 36 -4.37 -5.99 -4.53
C VAL A 36 -3.30 -5.65 -5.58
N ILE A 37 -2.30 -6.53 -5.77
CA ILE A 37 -1.19 -6.30 -6.72
C ILE A 37 -1.68 -6.41 -8.17
N VAL A 38 -2.43 -7.46 -8.50
CA VAL A 38 -2.97 -7.70 -9.86
C VAL A 38 -4.14 -6.77 -10.19
N GLY A 39 -4.77 -6.16 -9.18
CA GLY A 39 -5.93 -5.29 -9.31
C GLY A 39 -5.81 -4.19 -10.38
N ALA A 40 -6.41 -3.05 -10.14
CA ALA A 40 -6.50 -1.94 -11.09
C ALA A 40 -5.14 -1.44 -11.64
N GLY A 41 -4.03 -1.65 -10.88
CA GLY A 41 -2.70 -1.20 -11.28
C GLY A 41 -2.19 -1.83 -12.57
N VAL A 42 -2.36 -3.14 -12.74
CA VAL A 42 -1.92 -3.85 -13.96
C VAL A 42 -2.69 -3.34 -15.17
N TYR A 43 -4.00 -3.21 -15.05
CA TYR A 43 -4.86 -2.76 -16.17
C TYR A 43 -4.60 -1.30 -16.56
N SER A 44 -4.26 -0.42 -15.61
CA SER A 44 -3.97 0.97 -15.91
C SER A 44 -2.63 1.17 -16.62
N VAL A 45 -1.64 0.29 -16.38
CA VAL A 45 -0.29 0.39 -16.93
C VAL A 45 -0.12 -0.39 -18.23
N LEU A 46 -0.87 -1.48 -18.42
CA LEU A 46 -0.67 -2.39 -19.55
C LEU A 46 -0.86 -1.71 -20.90
N GLY A 47 -1.88 -0.87 -21.05
CA GLY A 47 -2.15 -0.12 -22.29
C GLY A 47 -1.00 0.81 -22.68
N PRO A 48 -0.62 1.79 -21.86
CA PRO A 48 0.52 2.66 -22.11
C PRO A 48 1.84 1.91 -22.32
N ALA A 49 2.11 0.87 -21.50
CA ALA A 49 3.33 0.08 -21.64
C ALA A 49 3.39 -0.71 -22.96
N ALA A 50 2.27 -1.27 -23.40
CA ALA A 50 2.18 -1.94 -24.71
C ALA A 50 2.42 -0.98 -25.87
N GLY A 51 1.92 0.26 -25.77
CA GLY A 51 2.14 1.30 -26.76
C GLY A 51 3.62 1.69 -26.91
N LEU A 52 4.38 1.67 -25.81
CA LEU A 52 5.80 2.02 -25.80
C LEU A 52 6.72 0.84 -26.14
N ALA A 53 6.49 -0.31 -25.53
CA ALA A 53 7.37 -1.47 -25.61
C ALA A 53 7.03 -2.43 -26.76
N GLN A 54 5.83 -2.31 -27.34
CA GLN A 54 5.37 -3.17 -28.43
C GLN A 54 5.69 -4.66 -28.18
N GLN A 55 6.45 -5.30 -29.07
CA GLN A 55 6.82 -6.72 -28.96
C GLN A 55 7.80 -7.00 -27.79
N GLY A 56 8.49 -6.00 -27.27
CA GLY A 56 9.41 -6.10 -26.13
C GLY A 56 8.74 -6.09 -24.74
N LEU A 57 7.42 -5.94 -24.66
CA LEU A 57 6.66 -5.81 -23.42
C LEU A 57 6.92 -6.99 -22.45
N TRP A 58 6.96 -8.22 -22.94
CA TRP A 58 7.19 -9.41 -22.13
C TRP A 58 8.58 -9.43 -21.49
N ILE A 59 9.61 -8.93 -22.21
CA ILE A 59 10.97 -8.82 -21.67
C ILE A 59 10.98 -7.80 -20.49
N SER A 60 10.32 -6.67 -20.69
CA SER A 60 10.20 -5.64 -19.64
C SER A 60 9.54 -6.19 -18.38
N PHE A 61 8.48 -7.00 -18.55
CA PHE A 61 7.82 -7.65 -17.41
C PHE A 61 8.72 -8.71 -16.74
N LEU A 62 9.50 -9.48 -17.49
CA LEU A 62 10.44 -10.46 -16.93
C LEU A 62 11.53 -9.77 -16.10
N VAL A 63 12.13 -8.71 -16.62
CA VAL A 63 13.15 -7.94 -15.89
C VAL A 63 12.54 -7.33 -14.63
N SER A 64 11.36 -6.73 -14.74
CA SER A 64 10.65 -6.15 -13.58
C SER A 64 10.30 -7.20 -12.53
N ALA A 65 9.89 -8.40 -12.96
CA ALA A 65 9.61 -9.52 -12.06
C ALA A 65 10.88 -9.98 -11.32
N GLY A 66 12.03 -10.01 -11.98
CA GLY A 66 13.32 -10.32 -11.35
C GLY A 66 13.68 -9.30 -10.26
N VAL A 67 13.57 -8.01 -10.55
CA VAL A 67 13.82 -6.94 -9.57
C VAL A 67 12.82 -7.02 -8.41
N ALA A 68 11.53 -7.24 -8.71
CA ALA A 68 10.49 -7.37 -7.70
C ALA A 68 10.75 -8.57 -6.77
N LEU A 69 11.24 -9.69 -7.31
CA LEU A 69 11.57 -10.88 -6.51
C LEU A 69 12.69 -10.59 -5.51
N LEU A 70 13.76 -9.92 -5.95
CA LEU A 70 14.86 -9.51 -5.04
C LEU A 70 14.35 -8.59 -3.94
N THR A 71 13.51 -7.63 -4.29
CA THR A 71 12.88 -6.73 -3.32
C THR A 71 11.98 -7.50 -2.34
N ALA A 72 11.18 -8.44 -2.84
CA ALA A 72 10.29 -9.25 -2.01
C ALA A 72 11.04 -10.08 -0.98
N ILE A 73 12.19 -10.66 -1.33
CA ILE A 73 13.04 -11.41 -0.39
C ILE A 73 13.52 -10.49 0.74
N SER A 74 14.01 -9.28 0.41
CA SER A 74 14.46 -8.32 1.41
C SER A 74 13.33 -7.88 2.34
N TYR A 75 12.13 -7.64 1.81
CA TYR A 75 10.96 -7.29 2.60
C TYR A 75 10.49 -8.45 3.50
N ALA A 76 10.56 -9.69 3.01
CA ALA A 76 10.21 -10.87 3.79
C ALA A 76 11.13 -11.03 5.00
N GLU A 77 12.43 -10.81 4.85
CA GLU A 77 13.41 -10.85 5.93
C GLU A 77 13.12 -9.75 6.97
N MET A 78 12.86 -8.51 6.52
CA MET A 78 12.52 -7.41 7.41
C MET A 78 11.19 -7.63 8.14
N ALA A 79 10.17 -8.14 7.46
CA ALA A 79 8.86 -8.41 8.04
C ALA A 79 8.91 -9.50 9.13
N THR A 80 9.75 -10.52 8.96
CA THR A 80 9.96 -11.55 9.99
C THR A 80 10.76 -11.04 11.18
N SER A 81 11.72 -10.16 10.94
CA SER A 81 12.56 -9.57 11.98
C SER A 81 11.83 -8.48 12.79
N PHE A 82 10.91 -7.76 12.16
CA PHE A 82 10.19 -6.63 12.76
C PHE A 82 8.69 -6.68 12.44
N PRO A 83 7.92 -7.59 13.08
CA PRO A 83 6.49 -7.72 12.85
C PRO A 83 5.73 -6.55 13.48
N ALA A 84 5.62 -5.44 12.76
CA ALA A 84 4.93 -4.23 13.20
C ALA A 84 4.14 -3.59 12.06
N ALA A 85 3.02 -2.96 12.39
CA ALA A 85 2.29 -2.14 11.44
C ALA A 85 3.10 -0.89 11.11
N GLY A 86 3.13 -0.49 9.81
CA GLY A 86 3.86 0.70 9.36
C GLY A 86 5.16 0.39 8.59
N ALA A 87 5.43 -0.91 8.36
CA ALA A 87 6.50 -1.42 7.46
C ALA A 87 7.72 -0.49 7.35
N GLU A 88 7.89 0.19 6.22
CA GLU A 88 9.07 1.00 5.90
C GLU A 88 9.36 2.08 6.95
N TYR A 89 8.34 2.76 7.47
CA TYR A 89 8.51 3.75 8.53
C TYR A 89 9.16 3.14 9.77
N VAL A 90 8.68 1.97 10.20
CA VAL A 90 9.19 1.27 11.37
C VAL A 90 10.62 0.77 11.14
N TYR A 91 10.90 0.25 9.95
CA TYR A 91 12.22 -0.25 9.58
C TYR A 91 13.26 0.86 9.60
N VAL A 92 12.96 2.01 8.99
CA VAL A 92 13.87 3.17 8.98
C VAL A 92 14.07 3.73 10.39
N ARG A 93 13.00 3.86 11.17
CA ARG A 93 13.11 4.34 12.55
C ARG A 93 13.96 3.46 13.44
N ARG A 94 13.93 2.13 13.22
CA ARG A 94 14.78 1.18 13.96
C ARG A 94 16.21 1.17 13.47
N ALA A 95 16.44 1.31 12.17
CA ALA A 95 17.78 1.37 11.60
C ALA A 95 18.53 2.64 12.02
N TRP A 96 17.83 3.77 12.12
CA TRP A 96 18.39 5.07 12.51
C TRP A 96 17.62 5.76 13.64
N PRO A 97 17.78 5.30 14.90
CA PRO A 97 17.01 5.82 16.03
C PRO A 97 17.23 7.30 16.34
N ARG A 98 18.32 7.89 15.82
CA ARG A 98 18.68 9.31 16.03
C ARG A 98 18.22 10.23 14.91
N ALA A 99 17.64 9.70 13.84
CA ALA A 99 17.24 10.45 12.66
C ALA A 99 15.72 10.33 12.41
N ASP A 100 14.92 10.82 13.35
CA ASP A 100 13.46 10.79 13.26
C ASP A 100 12.93 11.50 11.99
N TRP A 101 13.67 12.48 11.48
CA TRP A 101 13.32 13.17 10.23
C TRP A 101 13.36 12.25 9.01
N LEU A 102 14.27 11.25 8.98
CA LEU A 102 14.31 10.24 7.91
C LEU A 102 13.05 9.36 7.94
N ALA A 103 12.66 8.86 9.12
CA ALA A 103 11.46 8.06 9.28
C ALA A 103 10.20 8.85 8.89
N PHE A 104 10.11 10.12 9.30
CA PHE A 104 9.03 11.02 8.89
C PHE A 104 9.02 11.23 7.37
N GLY A 105 10.18 11.47 6.75
CA GLY A 105 10.32 11.63 5.31
C GLY A 105 9.83 10.40 4.54
N VAL A 106 10.23 9.20 4.96
CA VAL A 106 9.77 7.94 4.36
C VAL A 106 8.26 7.78 4.51
N GLY A 107 7.70 8.04 5.70
CA GLY A 107 6.25 8.01 5.91
C GLY A 107 5.49 8.99 4.99
N ALA A 108 6.01 10.20 4.84
CA ALA A 108 5.42 11.21 3.94
C ALA A 108 5.47 10.77 2.47
N ILE A 109 6.59 10.21 2.01
CA ILE A 109 6.75 9.68 0.64
C ILE A 109 5.75 8.54 0.38
N ILE A 110 5.56 7.64 1.34
CA ILE A 110 4.58 6.53 1.23
C ILE A 110 3.16 7.08 1.08
N LEU A 111 2.79 8.08 1.89
CA LEU A 111 1.46 8.71 1.80
C LEU A 111 1.24 9.40 0.46
N ILE A 112 2.23 10.16 -0.02
CA ILE A 112 2.17 10.84 -1.32
C ILE A 112 2.09 9.80 -2.44
N GLY A 113 2.90 8.74 -2.38
CA GLY A 113 2.88 7.64 -3.35
C GLY A 113 1.54 6.92 -3.39
N GLY A 114 0.95 6.64 -2.23
CA GLY A 114 -0.38 6.06 -2.10
C GLY A 114 -1.47 6.94 -2.73
N ALA A 115 -1.44 8.24 -2.44
CA ALA A 115 -2.38 9.20 -3.04
C ALA A 115 -2.22 9.29 -4.57
N ALA A 116 -0.98 9.33 -5.07
CA ALA A 116 -0.70 9.34 -6.51
C ALA A 116 -1.19 8.05 -7.19
N THR A 117 -1.01 6.89 -6.56
CA THR A 117 -1.51 5.60 -7.06
C THR A 117 -3.04 5.61 -7.11
N ALA A 118 -3.71 6.05 -6.05
CA ALA A 118 -5.17 6.15 -6.01
C ALA A 118 -5.70 7.08 -7.11
N ALA A 119 -5.06 8.23 -7.33
CA ALA A 119 -5.41 9.15 -8.41
C ALA A 119 -5.24 8.53 -9.80
N THR A 120 -4.13 7.81 -10.03
CA THR A 120 -3.86 7.13 -11.30
C THR A 120 -4.92 6.07 -11.61
N VAL A 121 -5.27 5.25 -10.62
CA VAL A 121 -6.32 4.22 -10.77
C VAL A 121 -7.68 4.85 -11.02
N ALA A 122 -8.01 5.95 -10.34
CA ALA A 122 -9.27 6.66 -10.54
C ALA A 122 -9.38 7.27 -11.95
N ILE A 123 -8.30 7.83 -12.47
CA ILE A 123 -8.25 8.37 -13.85
C ILE A 123 -8.37 7.25 -14.88
N ALA A 124 -7.69 6.12 -14.66
CA ALA A 124 -7.79 4.94 -15.53
C ALA A 124 -9.24 4.41 -15.56
N PHE A 125 -9.90 4.31 -14.40
CA PHE A 125 -11.32 3.97 -14.32
C PHE A 125 -12.19 4.94 -15.13
N GLY A 126 -11.94 6.25 -15.00
CA GLY A 126 -12.62 7.26 -15.81
C GLY A 126 -12.41 7.08 -17.32
N GLY A 127 -11.24 6.58 -17.73
CA GLY A 127 -10.97 6.22 -19.13
C GLY A 127 -11.80 5.02 -19.61
N TYR A 128 -11.93 3.99 -18.79
CA TYR A 128 -12.74 2.81 -19.11
C TYR A 128 -14.24 3.13 -19.15
N THR A 129 -14.73 3.97 -18.26
CA THR A 129 -16.15 4.34 -18.22
C THR A 129 -16.60 5.13 -19.45
N ARG A 130 -15.70 5.82 -20.15
CA ARG A 130 -15.99 6.52 -21.41
C ARG A 130 -16.52 5.61 -22.53
N VAL A 131 -16.21 4.33 -22.46
CA VAL A 131 -16.73 3.34 -23.43
C VAL A 131 -18.24 3.18 -23.29
N PHE A 132 -18.79 3.40 -22.09
CA PHE A 132 -20.20 3.18 -21.75
C PHE A 132 -20.99 4.48 -21.60
N VAL A 133 -20.35 5.53 -21.10
CA VAL A 133 -20.97 6.83 -20.81
C VAL A 133 -20.02 7.93 -21.27
N ASP A 134 -20.49 8.83 -22.10
CA ASP A 134 -19.70 9.91 -22.67
C ASP A 134 -19.51 11.07 -21.67
N TRP A 135 -18.94 10.71 -20.51
CA TRP A 135 -18.61 11.66 -19.45
C TRP A 135 -17.10 11.96 -19.43
N PRO A 136 -16.70 13.18 -19.01
CA PRO A 136 -15.29 13.52 -18.89
C PRO A 136 -14.62 12.64 -17.83
N ALA A 137 -13.48 12.00 -18.19
CA ALA A 137 -12.76 11.09 -17.31
C ALA A 137 -12.44 11.68 -15.91
N PRO A 138 -12.11 12.98 -15.75
CA PRO A 138 -11.91 13.55 -14.41
C PRO A 138 -13.16 13.54 -13.53
N ALA A 139 -14.35 13.72 -14.10
CA ALA A 139 -15.59 13.73 -13.33
C ALA A 139 -15.92 12.35 -12.78
N THR A 140 -15.76 11.29 -13.59
CA THR A 140 -15.95 9.91 -13.15
C THR A 140 -14.90 9.48 -12.14
N ALA A 141 -13.65 9.92 -12.28
CA ALA A 141 -12.59 9.70 -11.30
C ALA A 141 -12.91 10.33 -9.94
N LEU A 142 -13.38 11.58 -9.93
CA LEU A 142 -13.79 12.27 -8.70
C LEU A 142 -15.00 11.61 -8.03
N LEU A 143 -15.99 11.16 -8.81
CA LEU A 143 -17.13 10.41 -8.28
C LEU A 143 -16.70 9.09 -7.64
N LEU A 144 -15.79 8.36 -8.27
CA LEU A 144 -15.24 7.13 -7.70
C LEU A 144 -14.54 7.40 -6.36
N LEU A 145 -13.65 8.38 -6.32
CA LEU A 145 -12.93 8.74 -5.10
C LEU A 145 -13.88 9.21 -3.99
N ALA A 146 -14.86 10.05 -4.33
CA ALA A 146 -15.87 10.50 -3.37
C ALA A 146 -16.71 9.33 -2.83
N GLY A 147 -17.13 8.41 -3.70
CA GLY A 147 -17.87 7.22 -3.31
C GLY A 147 -17.08 6.29 -2.41
N CYS A 148 -15.81 6.00 -2.76
CA CYS A 148 -14.94 5.19 -1.93
C CYS A 148 -14.66 5.86 -0.57
N THR A 149 -14.50 7.19 -0.55
CA THR A 149 -14.30 7.93 0.71
C THR A 149 -15.55 7.88 1.57
N ALA A 150 -16.72 8.08 1.00
CA ALA A 150 -18.00 8.01 1.72
C ALA A 150 -18.29 6.62 2.31
N LEU A 151 -17.86 5.55 1.63
CA LEU A 151 -17.99 4.18 2.13
C LEU A 151 -16.99 3.83 3.25
N ASN A 152 -15.95 4.63 3.40
CA ASN A 152 -14.89 4.40 4.40
C ASN A 152 -15.07 5.22 5.68
N ILE A 153 -16.09 6.08 5.73
CA ILE A 153 -16.48 6.87 6.91
C ILE A 153 -17.59 6.14 7.67
#